data_7951d9833c31d453bda493856c759d6f
#
_entry.id   7951d9833c31d453bda493856c759d6f
#
_cell.length_a   1.000
_cell.length_b   1.000
_cell.length_c   1.000
_cell.angle_alpha   90.00
_cell.angle_beta   90.00
_cell.angle_gamma   90.00
#
_symmetry.space_group_name_H-M   'P 1'
#
loop_
_entity.id
_entity.type
_entity.pdbx_description
1 polymer ?
#
loop_
_entity_poly.entity_id
_entity_poly.type
_entity_poly.pdbx_seq_one_letter_code
_entity_poly.pdbx_strand_id
1 'polypeptide(L)'
;MPTNAPAGASNFGIMAALNNGGIITWSVFIILVGMSLFSFYILFTKLMQQQKIISQGRMVRSSFWNAPNLREASTKLDQRSAYRAIVDDALLAQEQHGKLTDPIDQHDWMANSLARSQGAIGARLGEGLAFLATVGSTAPFVGLFGTVVGIHNALIKLGSAGGSPGIEQVAGPVGEALVMTALGLVVAVPAVLAYNWLVRRNKSITEDLAAFTNDLHGYLMSGGAVKPQFLQGGAKTSAATARATGTTQRPGEPLRTGMTSTGAESTRSTSTTK
;
A
#
# COMPACT_ATOMS: atom_id res chain seq x y z
N MET A 1 -9.38 -29.74 55.35
CA MET A 1 -10.44 -29.48 54.36
C MET A 1 -9.79 -29.51 52.99
N PRO A 2 -10.08 -30.49 52.12
CA PRO A 2 -9.59 -30.46 50.77
C PRO A 2 -10.46 -29.51 49.94
N THR A 3 -9.86 -28.50 49.37
CA THR A 3 -10.50 -27.58 48.43
C THR A 3 -10.84 -28.36 47.15
N ASN A 4 -12.10 -28.67 46.98
CA ASN A 4 -12.65 -29.13 45.70
C ASN A 4 -12.45 -28.02 44.67
N ALA A 5 -11.39 -28.14 43.84
CA ALA A 5 -11.33 -27.44 42.57
C ALA A 5 -12.52 -27.92 41.74
N PRO A 6 -13.29 -27.04 41.07
CA PRO A 6 -14.40 -27.46 40.23
C PRO A 6 -13.83 -28.31 39.10
N ALA A 7 -14.21 -29.60 39.13
CA ALA A 7 -14.00 -30.54 38.01
C ALA A 7 -14.88 -30.11 36.84
N GLY A 8 -14.47 -29.08 36.07
CA GLY A 8 -15.28 -28.51 35.00
C GLY A 8 -14.59 -27.37 34.24
N ALA A 9 -13.28 -27.18 34.43
CA ALA A 9 -12.52 -26.44 33.45
C ALA A 9 -12.46 -27.35 32.21
N SER A 10 -13.60 -27.45 31.49
CA SER A 10 -13.67 -28.01 30.14
C SER A 10 -12.53 -27.37 29.33
N ASN A 11 -11.67 -28.20 28.81
CA ASN A 11 -10.62 -27.80 27.87
C ASN A 11 -11.28 -27.24 26.59
N PHE A 12 -11.98 -26.11 26.70
CA PHE A 12 -12.46 -25.31 25.58
C PHE A 12 -11.25 -24.62 24.97
N GLY A 13 -10.43 -25.39 24.27
CA GLY A 13 -9.23 -24.89 23.65
C GLY A 13 -9.14 -25.34 22.20
N ILE A 14 -8.29 -24.68 21.44
CA ILE A 14 -7.98 -25.04 20.06
C ILE A 14 -7.64 -26.54 19.95
N MET A 15 -6.93 -27.10 20.93
CA MET A 15 -6.54 -28.51 20.96
C MET A 15 -7.73 -29.45 21.11
N ALA A 16 -8.73 -29.09 21.93
CA ALA A 16 -9.96 -29.86 22.06
C ALA A 16 -10.78 -29.86 20.76
N ALA A 17 -10.90 -28.69 20.12
CA ALA A 17 -11.55 -28.54 18.82
C ALA A 17 -10.88 -29.39 17.73
N LEU A 18 -9.54 -29.46 17.71
CA LEU A 18 -8.79 -30.26 16.76
C LEU A 18 -8.95 -31.76 17.01
N ASN A 19 -8.88 -32.21 18.26
CA ASN A 19 -8.98 -33.62 18.59
C ASN A 19 -10.39 -34.19 18.35
N ASN A 20 -11.43 -33.40 18.63
CA ASN A 20 -12.82 -33.82 18.48
C ASN A 20 -13.34 -33.70 17.03
N GLY A 21 -12.77 -32.77 16.24
CA GLY A 21 -13.21 -32.46 14.89
C GLY A 21 -12.71 -33.41 13.79
N GLY A 22 -11.75 -34.29 14.11
CA GLY A 22 -11.24 -35.28 13.17
C GLY A 22 -10.34 -34.68 12.06
N ILE A 23 -10.07 -35.50 11.04
CA ILE A 23 -9.08 -35.20 9.98
C ILE A 23 -9.42 -33.93 9.18
N ILE A 24 -10.71 -33.62 9.00
CA ILE A 24 -11.14 -32.44 8.23
C ILE A 24 -10.81 -31.16 8.99
N THR A 25 -11.10 -31.13 10.30
CA THR A 25 -10.79 -29.98 11.15
C THR A 25 -9.28 -29.71 11.22
N TRP A 26 -8.47 -30.78 11.30
CA TRP A 26 -7.01 -30.68 11.21
C TRP A 26 -6.56 -30.12 9.86
N SER A 27 -7.17 -30.58 8.75
CA SER A 27 -6.84 -30.06 7.42
C SER A 27 -7.14 -28.56 7.30
N VAL A 28 -8.31 -28.13 7.76
CA VAL A 28 -8.69 -26.71 7.78
C VAL A 28 -7.72 -25.89 8.62
N PHE A 29 -7.36 -26.37 9.80
CA PHE A 29 -6.40 -25.71 10.67
C PHE A 29 -5.03 -25.55 10.01
N ILE A 30 -4.49 -26.62 9.42
CA ILE A 30 -3.19 -26.59 8.72
C ILE A 30 -3.23 -25.62 7.55
N ILE A 31 -4.33 -25.57 6.78
CA ILE A 31 -4.51 -24.60 5.69
C ILE A 31 -4.48 -23.18 6.23
N LEU A 32 -5.24 -22.87 7.28
CA LEU A 32 -5.27 -21.54 7.88
C LEU A 32 -3.90 -21.11 8.43
N VAL A 33 -3.18 -22.01 9.09
CA VAL A 33 -1.81 -21.77 9.59
C VAL A 33 -0.87 -21.51 8.41
N GLY A 34 -0.95 -22.31 7.36
CA GLY A 34 -0.15 -22.12 6.14
C GLY A 34 -0.42 -20.76 5.48
N MET A 35 -1.71 -20.40 5.31
CA MET A 35 -2.12 -19.10 4.79
C MET A 35 -1.59 -17.95 5.66
N SER A 36 -1.64 -18.08 6.97
CA SER A 36 -1.12 -17.08 7.91
C SER A 36 0.38 -16.90 7.78
N LEU A 37 1.14 -17.99 7.88
CA LEU A 37 2.61 -17.95 7.78
C LEU A 37 3.08 -17.35 6.46
N PHE A 38 2.45 -17.73 5.35
CA PHE A 38 2.81 -17.21 4.03
C PHE A 38 2.44 -15.74 3.87
N SER A 39 1.31 -15.31 4.45
CA SER A 39 0.92 -13.89 4.48
C SER A 39 1.92 -13.03 5.25
N PHE A 40 2.38 -13.48 6.43
CA PHE A 40 3.41 -12.78 7.19
C PHE A 40 4.76 -12.77 6.47
N TYR A 41 5.13 -13.85 5.80
CA TYR A 41 6.34 -13.90 4.97
C TYR A 41 6.31 -12.85 3.86
N ILE A 42 5.20 -12.78 3.10
CA ILE A 42 5.04 -11.77 2.04
C ILE A 42 5.05 -10.36 2.64
N LEU A 43 4.33 -10.12 3.70
CA LEU A 43 4.30 -8.83 4.39
C LEU A 43 5.72 -8.37 4.73
N PHE A 44 6.49 -9.22 5.41
CA PHE A 44 7.83 -8.86 5.86
C PHE A 44 8.81 -8.62 4.70
N THR A 45 8.83 -9.49 3.69
CA THR A 45 9.69 -9.33 2.52
C THR A 45 9.37 -8.09 1.72
N LYS A 46 8.07 -7.79 1.53
CA LYS A 46 7.62 -6.57 0.82
C LYS A 46 7.91 -5.30 1.62
N LEU A 47 7.77 -5.34 2.94
CA LEU A 47 8.18 -4.24 3.81
C LEU A 47 9.64 -3.86 3.64
N MET A 48 10.53 -4.86 3.68
CA MET A 48 11.96 -4.64 3.50
C MET A 48 12.27 -4.09 2.10
N GLN A 49 11.64 -4.65 1.06
CA GLN A 49 11.81 -4.19 -0.32
C GLN A 49 11.38 -2.72 -0.49
N GLN A 50 10.19 -2.37 -0.02
CA GLN A 50 9.67 -0.99 -0.10
C GLN A 50 10.53 0.00 0.70
N GLN A 51 10.96 -0.39 1.90
CA GLN A 51 11.82 0.45 2.73
C GLN A 51 13.16 0.76 2.04
N LYS A 52 13.74 -0.25 1.36
CA LYS A 52 14.97 -0.07 0.58
C LYS A 52 14.77 0.96 -0.54
N ILE A 53 13.67 0.86 -1.31
CA ILE A 53 13.41 1.79 -2.43
C ILE A 53 13.18 3.22 -1.91
N ILE A 54 12.42 3.40 -0.84
CA ILE A 54 12.17 4.73 -0.25
C ILE A 54 13.48 5.35 0.27
N SER A 55 14.34 4.56 0.89
CA SER A 55 15.66 5.01 1.34
C SER A 55 16.54 5.46 0.17
N GLN A 56 16.52 4.70 -0.92
CA GLN A 56 17.23 5.04 -2.15
C GLN A 56 16.71 6.32 -2.80
N GLY A 57 15.38 6.53 -2.81
CA GLY A 57 14.76 7.76 -3.32
C GLY A 57 15.23 9.01 -2.59
N ARG A 58 15.43 8.93 -1.28
CA ARG A 58 16.01 10.04 -0.50
C ARG A 58 17.46 10.35 -0.91
N MET A 59 18.26 9.31 -1.13
CA MET A 59 19.66 9.46 -1.60
C MET A 59 19.72 10.07 -3.00
N VAL A 60 18.82 9.65 -3.90
CA VAL A 60 18.73 10.20 -5.26
C VAL A 60 18.45 11.69 -5.21
N ARG A 61 17.49 12.13 -4.40
CA ARG A 61 17.17 13.56 -4.27
C ARG A 61 18.31 14.39 -3.71
N SER A 62 19.16 13.84 -2.84
CA SER A 62 20.25 14.60 -2.18
C SER A 62 21.55 14.63 -2.98
N SER A 63 21.88 13.58 -3.73
CA SER A 63 23.24 13.44 -4.30
C SER A 63 23.30 13.12 -5.79
N PHE A 64 22.29 12.48 -6.37
CA PHE A 64 22.32 12.03 -7.76
C PHE A 64 22.49 13.19 -8.75
N TRP A 65 21.71 14.26 -8.59
CA TRP A 65 21.70 15.41 -9.51
C TRP A 65 22.88 16.36 -9.35
N ASN A 66 23.73 16.14 -8.34
CA ASN A 66 24.96 16.90 -8.12
C ASN A 66 26.17 16.30 -8.85
N ALA A 67 26.03 15.13 -9.46
CA ALA A 67 27.10 14.52 -10.24
C ALA A 67 27.32 15.25 -11.57
N PRO A 68 28.55 15.31 -12.08
CA PRO A 68 28.87 16.00 -13.33
C PRO A 68 28.28 15.33 -14.56
N ASN A 69 28.08 14.02 -14.53
CA ASN A 69 27.44 13.26 -15.60
C ASN A 69 26.60 12.08 -15.07
N LEU A 70 25.66 11.61 -15.89
CA LEU A 70 24.69 10.58 -15.52
C LEU A 70 25.35 9.22 -15.25
N ARG A 71 26.41 8.89 -16.00
CA ARG A 71 27.11 7.60 -15.84
C ARG A 71 27.81 7.54 -14.48
N GLU A 72 28.41 8.63 -14.03
CA GLU A 72 28.98 8.72 -12.68
C GLU A 72 27.90 8.74 -11.61
N ALA A 73 26.77 9.43 -11.85
CA ALA A 73 25.62 9.42 -10.95
C ALA A 73 25.07 7.99 -10.73
N SER A 74 24.99 7.19 -11.81
CA SER A 74 24.48 5.81 -11.73
C SER A 74 25.40 4.91 -10.90
N THR A 75 26.74 5.10 -10.97
CA THR A 75 27.68 4.29 -10.19
C THR A 75 27.59 4.51 -8.69
N LYS A 76 27.09 5.68 -8.26
CA LYS A 76 26.85 6.00 -6.83
C LYS A 76 25.60 5.33 -6.28
N LEU A 77 24.73 4.78 -7.15
CA LEU A 77 23.54 4.05 -6.76
C LEU A 77 23.84 2.55 -6.58
N ASP A 78 23.15 1.92 -5.63
CA ASP A 78 23.22 0.46 -5.41
C ASP A 78 22.86 -0.27 -6.72
N GLN A 79 23.61 -1.30 -7.09
CA GLN A 79 23.38 -2.11 -8.30
C GLN A 79 21.97 -2.71 -8.40
N ARG A 80 21.32 -2.96 -7.26
CA ARG A 80 19.96 -3.49 -7.18
C ARG A 80 18.92 -2.40 -6.95
N SER A 81 19.27 -1.14 -7.18
CA SER A 81 18.37 0.00 -7.01
C SER A 81 17.40 0.09 -8.18
N ALA A 82 16.10 0.35 -7.86
CA ALA A 82 15.09 0.67 -8.85
C ALA A 82 15.46 1.94 -9.65
N TYR A 83 16.02 2.93 -8.98
CA TYR A 83 16.48 4.18 -9.62
C TYR A 83 17.65 3.94 -10.58
N ARG A 84 18.61 3.08 -10.20
CA ARG A 84 19.70 2.72 -11.09
C ARG A 84 19.21 1.99 -12.33
N ALA A 85 18.29 1.05 -12.19
CA ALA A 85 17.71 0.34 -13.33
C ALA A 85 17.10 1.32 -14.35
N ILE A 86 16.35 2.33 -13.89
CA ILE A 86 15.77 3.36 -14.75
C ILE A 86 16.88 4.16 -15.47
N VAL A 87 17.96 4.54 -14.78
CA VAL A 87 19.08 5.30 -15.38
C VAL A 87 19.82 4.45 -16.41
N ASP A 88 20.11 3.20 -16.08
CA ASP A 88 20.83 2.28 -16.97
C ASP A 88 19.99 1.99 -18.23
N ASP A 89 18.67 1.79 -18.08
CA ASP A 89 17.72 1.61 -19.19
C ASP A 89 17.63 2.90 -20.06
N ALA A 90 17.68 4.08 -19.46
CA ALA A 90 17.68 5.36 -20.18
C ALA A 90 18.95 5.54 -21.01
N LEU A 91 20.12 5.24 -20.43
CA LEU A 91 21.40 5.31 -21.16
C LEU A 91 21.45 4.29 -22.30
N LEU A 92 20.93 3.08 -22.06
CA LEU A 92 20.82 2.06 -23.09
C LEU A 92 19.87 2.49 -24.21
N ALA A 93 18.73 3.08 -23.87
CA ALA A 93 17.76 3.59 -24.85
C ALA A 93 18.36 4.71 -25.72
N GLN A 94 19.16 5.60 -25.12
CA GLN A 94 19.88 6.65 -25.86
C GLN A 94 20.90 6.07 -26.85
N GLU A 95 21.66 5.04 -26.43
CA GLU A 95 22.61 4.37 -27.30
C GLU A 95 21.91 3.60 -28.44
N GLN A 96 20.81 2.93 -28.14
CA GLN A 96 20.04 2.16 -29.13
C GLN A 96 19.37 3.05 -30.16
N HIS A 97 18.87 4.23 -29.76
CA HIS A 97 18.25 5.17 -30.70
C HIS A 97 19.19 5.53 -31.85
N GLY A 98 20.48 5.73 -31.57
CA GLY A 98 21.47 6.02 -32.62
C GLY A 98 21.74 4.88 -33.62
N LYS A 99 21.22 3.67 -33.34
CA LYS A 99 21.36 2.46 -34.18
C LYS A 99 20.08 2.12 -34.96
N LEU A 100 19.00 2.88 -34.76
CA LEU A 100 17.73 2.65 -35.44
C LEU A 100 17.83 3.03 -36.90
N THR A 101 17.27 2.19 -37.78
CA THR A 101 17.23 2.41 -39.21
C THR A 101 16.02 3.28 -39.61
N ASP A 102 14.92 3.19 -38.84
CA ASP A 102 13.73 4.01 -39.01
C ASP A 102 13.81 5.30 -38.18
N PRO A 103 13.39 6.46 -38.73
CA PRO A 103 13.38 7.73 -38.01
C PRO A 103 12.23 7.79 -37.01
N ILE A 104 12.42 7.14 -35.84
CA ILE A 104 11.53 7.31 -34.69
C ILE A 104 11.98 8.55 -33.92
N ASP A 105 11.04 9.39 -33.48
CA ASP A 105 11.39 10.56 -32.67
C ASP A 105 12.08 10.09 -31.36
N GLN A 106 13.22 10.72 -31.08
CA GLN A 106 14.03 10.42 -29.89
C GLN A 106 13.24 10.64 -28.59
N HIS A 107 12.33 11.63 -28.58
CA HIS A 107 11.48 11.90 -27.44
C HIS A 107 10.55 10.72 -27.15
N ASP A 108 9.85 10.24 -28.18
CA ASP A 108 8.90 9.12 -28.04
C ASP A 108 9.61 7.81 -27.71
N TRP A 109 10.75 7.55 -28.34
CA TRP A 109 11.57 6.38 -28.03
C TRP A 109 11.99 6.34 -26.56
N MET A 110 12.53 7.46 -26.07
CA MET A 110 12.99 7.59 -24.69
C MET A 110 11.82 7.49 -23.70
N ALA A 111 10.72 8.18 -23.96
CA ALA A 111 9.53 8.15 -23.12
C ALA A 111 8.98 6.72 -22.98
N ASN A 112 8.87 5.98 -24.09
CA ASN A 112 8.40 4.60 -24.10
C ASN A 112 9.36 3.64 -23.37
N SER A 113 10.67 3.82 -23.53
CA SER A 113 11.68 3.02 -22.85
C SER A 113 11.62 3.21 -21.33
N LEU A 114 11.53 4.45 -20.88
CA LEU A 114 11.42 4.80 -19.47
C LEU A 114 10.10 4.32 -18.84
N ALA A 115 8.98 4.47 -19.58
CA ALA A 115 7.68 3.97 -19.12
C ALA A 115 7.69 2.44 -18.94
N ARG A 116 8.33 1.71 -19.87
CA ARG A 116 8.50 0.25 -19.75
C ARG A 116 9.34 -0.14 -18.53
N SER A 117 10.45 0.54 -18.29
CA SER A 117 11.30 0.30 -17.11
C SER A 117 10.53 0.53 -15.81
N GLN A 118 9.82 1.66 -15.72
CA GLN A 118 8.97 2.00 -14.58
C GLN A 118 7.85 0.96 -14.38
N GLY A 119 7.19 0.52 -15.46
CA GLY A 119 6.16 -0.50 -15.42
C GLY A 119 6.67 -1.84 -14.89
N ALA A 120 7.87 -2.26 -15.30
CA ALA A 120 8.51 -3.48 -14.82
C ALA A 120 8.81 -3.43 -13.30
N ILE A 121 9.24 -2.27 -12.80
CA ILE A 121 9.44 -2.05 -11.36
C ILE A 121 8.12 -2.09 -10.61
N GLY A 122 7.07 -1.44 -11.15
CA GLY A 122 5.71 -1.45 -10.59
C GLY A 122 5.14 -2.87 -10.49
N ALA A 123 5.31 -3.68 -11.53
CA ALA A 123 4.91 -5.09 -11.54
C ALA A 123 5.60 -5.89 -10.43
N ARG A 124 6.91 -5.74 -10.25
CA ARG A 124 7.67 -6.40 -9.17
C ARG A 124 7.22 -5.96 -7.77
N LEU A 125 6.83 -4.70 -7.61
CA LEU A 125 6.26 -4.21 -6.35
C LEU A 125 4.90 -4.86 -6.05
N GLY A 126 4.11 -5.15 -7.08
CA GLY A 126 2.80 -5.79 -6.97
C GLY A 126 2.84 -7.30 -6.72
N GLU A 127 3.97 -7.98 -6.97
CA GLU A 127 4.11 -9.42 -6.75
C GLU A 127 3.76 -9.83 -5.33
N GLY A 128 2.99 -10.91 -5.17
CA GLY A 128 2.56 -11.46 -3.89
C GLY A 128 1.39 -10.72 -3.22
N LEU A 129 1.04 -9.50 -3.64
CA LEU A 129 -0.11 -8.78 -3.07
C LEU A 129 -1.43 -9.48 -3.39
N ALA A 130 -1.55 -10.09 -4.56
CA ALA A 130 -2.72 -10.88 -4.92
C ALA A 130 -2.97 -12.04 -3.93
N PHE A 131 -1.91 -12.66 -3.41
CA PHE A 131 -2.04 -13.70 -2.39
C PHE A 131 -2.62 -13.15 -1.08
N LEU A 132 -2.14 -11.99 -0.60
CA LEU A 132 -2.69 -11.36 0.60
C LEU A 132 -4.17 -11.02 0.45
N ALA A 133 -4.56 -10.51 -0.73
CA ALA A 133 -5.96 -10.22 -1.05
C ALA A 133 -6.81 -11.51 -1.03
N THR A 134 -6.29 -12.59 -1.64
CA THR A 134 -6.96 -13.89 -1.66
C THR A 134 -7.11 -14.46 -0.24
N VAL A 135 -6.05 -14.47 0.56
CA VAL A 135 -6.14 -14.93 1.96
C VAL A 135 -7.16 -14.10 2.74
N GLY A 136 -7.10 -12.78 2.61
CA GLY A 136 -8.04 -11.88 3.30
C GLY A 136 -9.50 -12.15 2.96
N SER A 137 -9.79 -12.52 1.71
CA SER A 137 -11.16 -12.80 1.28
C SER A 137 -11.58 -14.26 1.52
N THR A 138 -10.67 -15.23 1.48
CA THR A 138 -11.04 -16.67 1.54
C THR A 138 -10.87 -17.28 2.91
N ALA A 139 -9.95 -16.81 3.77
CA ALA A 139 -9.70 -17.40 5.07
C ALA A 139 -10.97 -17.47 5.98
N PRO A 140 -11.87 -16.47 6.02
CA PRO A 140 -13.09 -16.57 6.80
C PRO A 140 -13.99 -17.71 6.32
N PHE A 141 -14.06 -17.96 5.01
CA PHE A 141 -14.88 -19.04 4.44
C PHE A 141 -14.27 -20.42 4.71
N VAL A 142 -12.94 -20.51 4.72
CA VAL A 142 -12.22 -21.73 5.14
C VAL A 142 -12.51 -22.03 6.62
N GLY A 143 -12.50 -21.02 7.48
CA GLY A 143 -12.89 -21.15 8.88
C GLY A 143 -14.35 -21.56 9.04
N LEU A 144 -15.26 -20.92 8.30
CA LEU A 144 -16.69 -21.26 8.29
C LEU A 144 -16.93 -22.72 7.83
N PHE A 145 -16.22 -23.17 6.79
CA PHE A 145 -16.28 -24.57 6.37
C PHE A 145 -15.92 -25.51 7.52
N GLY A 146 -14.87 -25.19 8.26
CA GLY A 146 -14.45 -25.96 9.44
C GLY A 146 -15.56 -26.03 10.51
N THR A 147 -16.28 -24.93 10.76
CA THR A 147 -17.41 -24.92 11.73
C THR A 147 -18.57 -25.75 11.26
N VAL A 148 -18.97 -25.65 9.98
CA VAL A 148 -20.08 -26.42 9.42
C VAL A 148 -19.81 -27.91 9.55
N VAL A 149 -18.60 -28.37 9.19
CA VAL A 149 -18.21 -29.78 9.33
C VAL A 149 -18.15 -30.20 10.80
N GLY A 150 -17.62 -29.36 11.69
CA GLY A 150 -17.55 -29.65 13.12
C GLY A 150 -18.94 -29.83 13.74
N ILE A 151 -19.87 -28.93 13.44
CA ILE A 151 -21.27 -29.02 13.93
C ILE A 151 -21.95 -30.23 13.33
N HIS A 152 -21.80 -30.51 12.05
CA HIS A 152 -22.38 -31.68 11.40
C HIS A 152 -21.92 -32.98 12.09
N ASN A 153 -20.62 -33.12 12.35
CA ASN A 153 -20.07 -34.30 13.04
C ASN A 153 -20.57 -34.41 14.50
N ALA A 154 -20.73 -33.28 15.19
CA ALA A 154 -21.29 -33.25 16.53
C ALA A 154 -22.74 -33.76 16.57
N LEU A 155 -23.56 -33.34 15.61
CA LEU A 155 -24.97 -33.75 15.49
C LEU A 155 -25.10 -35.26 15.12
N ILE A 156 -24.22 -35.80 14.26
CA ILE A 156 -24.21 -37.22 13.97
C ILE A 156 -23.89 -38.05 15.22
N LYS A 157 -22.86 -37.67 15.98
CA LYS A 157 -22.46 -38.35 17.22
C LYS A 157 -23.62 -38.35 18.22
N LEU A 158 -24.34 -37.24 18.30
CA LEU A 158 -25.47 -37.08 19.17
C LEU A 158 -26.65 -37.98 18.79
N GLY A 159 -27.01 -38.01 17.50
CA GLY A 159 -28.05 -38.89 16.98
C GLY A 159 -27.80 -40.37 17.16
N SER A 160 -26.51 -40.78 17.19
CA SER A 160 -26.12 -42.18 17.38
C SER A 160 -26.06 -42.61 18.86
N ALA A 161 -26.10 -41.68 19.82
CA ALA A 161 -25.95 -41.96 21.26
C ALA A 161 -27.24 -42.53 21.94
N GLY A 162 -28.38 -42.64 21.24
CA GLY A 162 -29.56 -43.43 21.66
C GLY A 162 -30.31 -42.97 22.92
N GLY A 163 -30.05 -41.78 23.47
CA GLY A 163 -30.69 -41.23 24.66
C GLY A 163 -31.25 -39.82 24.39
N SER A 164 -32.06 -39.29 25.33
CA SER A 164 -32.44 -37.87 25.29
C SER A 164 -31.25 -37.03 25.64
N PRO A 165 -30.58 -36.41 24.63
CA PRO A 165 -29.35 -35.70 24.87
C PRO A 165 -29.62 -34.38 25.62
N GLY A 166 -28.98 -34.18 26.77
CA GLY A 166 -29.00 -32.90 27.44
C GLY A 166 -28.25 -31.83 26.61
N ILE A 167 -28.65 -30.59 26.74
CA ILE A 167 -28.04 -29.45 26.05
C ILE A 167 -26.52 -29.38 26.26
N GLU A 168 -26.05 -29.88 27.39
CA GLU A 168 -24.63 -29.94 27.78
C GLU A 168 -23.77 -30.78 26.83
N GLN A 169 -24.38 -31.84 26.23
CA GLN A 169 -23.67 -32.71 25.28
C GLN A 169 -23.44 -32.07 23.90
N VAL A 170 -24.24 -31.03 23.60
CA VAL A 170 -24.14 -30.28 22.31
C VAL A 170 -23.30 -29.02 22.44
N ALA A 171 -23.39 -28.36 23.58
CA ALA A 171 -22.74 -27.07 23.81
C ALA A 171 -21.23 -27.13 23.62
N GLY A 172 -20.57 -28.20 24.09
CA GLY A 172 -19.12 -28.39 23.96
C GLY A 172 -18.67 -28.45 22.49
N PRO A 173 -19.13 -29.46 21.73
CA PRO A 173 -18.73 -29.64 20.31
C PRO A 173 -19.13 -28.44 19.41
N VAL A 174 -20.24 -27.78 19.67
CA VAL A 174 -20.63 -26.56 18.93
C VAL A 174 -19.67 -25.41 19.25
N GLY A 175 -19.34 -25.21 20.52
CA GLY A 175 -18.36 -24.21 20.94
C GLY A 175 -16.99 -24.43 20.30
N GLU A 176 -16.52 -25.68 20.28
CA GLU A 176 -15.27 -26.07 19.64
C GLU A 176 -15.28 -25.79 18.13
N ALA A 177 -16.40 -26.09 17.45
CA ALA A 177 -16.53 -25.80 16.03
C ALA A 177 -16.42 -24.29 15.75
N LEU A 178 -17.05 -23.42 16.54
CA LEU A 178 -17.00 -21.96 16.36
C LEU A 178 -15.57 -21.38 16.43
N VAL A 179 -14.65 -22.06 17.11
CA VAL A 179 -13.21 -21.67 17.14
C VAL A 179 -12.60 -21.61 15.74
N MET A 180 -13.03 -22.47 14.81
CA MET A 180 -12.50 -22.48 13.44
C MET A 180 -12.86 -21.20 12.68
N THR A 181 -14.08 -20.67 12.84
CA THR A 181 -14.43 -19.37 12.24
C THR A 181 -13.61 -18.24 12.86
N ALA A 182 -13.42 -18.25 14.18
CA ALA A 182 -12.59 -17.26 14.84
C ALA A 182 -11.15 -17.29 14.31
N LEU A 183 -10.56 -18.46 14.11
CA LEU A 183 -9.23 -18.63 13.51
C LEU A 183 -9.20 -18.10 12.08
N GLY A 184 -10.21 -18.38 11.26
CA GLY A 184 -10.33 -17.82 9.91
C GLY A 184 -10.30 -16.29 9.89
N LEU A 185 -11.01 -15.64 10.82
CA LEU A 185 -11.01 -14.19 10.98
C LEU A 185 -9.67 -13.65 11.47
N VAL A 186 -9.03 -14.32 12.42
CA VAL A 186 -7.69 -13.94 12.92
C VAL A 186 -6.64 -13.97 11.81
N VAL A 187 -6.76 -14.88 10.84
CA VAL A 187 -5.88 -14.92 9.67
C VAL A 187 -6.24 -13.86 8.64
N ALA A 188 -7.53 -13.65 8.37
CA ALA A 188 -8.00 -12.76 7.32
C ALA A 188 -7.72 -11.27 7.62
N VAL A 189 -8.01 -10.83 8.85
CA VAL A 189 -7.94 -9.40 9.19
C VAL A 189 -6.52 -8.83 9.01
N PRO A 190 -5.44 -9.47 9.54
CA PRO A 190 -4.09 -8.98 9.29
C PRO A 190 -3.70 -9.00 7.81
N ALA A 191 -4.14 -10.01 7.04
CA ALA A 191 -3.85 -10.12 5.62
C ALA A 191 -4.46 -8.96 4.81
N VAL A 192 -5.74 -8.61 5.08
CA VAL A 192 -6.40 -7.46 4.44
C VAL A 192 -5.73 -6.14 4.80
N LEU A 193 -5.41 -5.94 6.08
CA LEU A 193 -4.72 -4.72 6.53
C LEU A 193 -3.35 -4.59 5.88
N ALA A 194 -2.57 -5.68 5.84
CA ALA A 194 -1.28 -5.73 5.19
C ALA A 194 -1.38 -5.42 3.69
N TYR A 195 -2.34 -6.03 2.99
CA TYR A 195 -2.60 -5.78 1.58
C TYR A 195 -2.87 -4.30 1.31
N ASN A 196 -3.85 -3.72 1.99
CA ASN A 196 -4.25 -2.33 1.78
C ASN A 196 -3.11 -1.35 2.07
N TRP A 197 -2.32 -1.61 3.10
CA TRP A 197 -1.20 -0.78 3.45
C TRP A 197 -0.06 -0.87 2.43
N LEU A 198 0.30 -2.09 1.98
CA LEU A 198 1.32 -2.31 0.96
C LEU A 198 0.93 -1.70 -0.39
N VAL A 199 -0.33 -1.84 -0.81
CA VAL A 199 -0.85 -1.22 -2.05
C VAL A 199 -0.72 0.30 -2.01
N ARG A 200 -1.14 0.92 -0.92
CA ARG A 200 -1.02 2.39 -0.76
C ARG A 200 0.44 2.84 -0.83
N ARG A 201 1.32 2.10 -0.18
CA ARG A 201 2.75 2.40 -0.18
C ARG A 201 3.40 2.17 -1.53
N ASN A 202 3.02 1.11 -2.26
CA ASN A 202 3.45 0.88 -3.63
C ASN A 202 3.06 2.04 -4.55
N LYS A 203 1.83 2.56 -4.41
CA LYS A 203 1.38 3.71 -5.18
C LYS A 203 2.28 4.91 -4.97
N SER A 204 2.59 5.26 -3.73
CA SER A 204 3.51 6.37 -3.42
C SER A 204 4.91 6.16 -4.00
N ILE A 205 5.44 4.93 -3.93
CA ILE A 205 6.76 4.60 -4.52
C ILE A 205 6.71 4.76 -6.05
N THR A 206 5.64 4.31 -6.70
CA THR A 206 5.48 4.42 -8.16
C THR A 206 5.36 5.88 -8.59
N GLU A 207 4.68 6.72 -7.83
CA GLU A 207 4.59 8.17 -8.04
C GLU A 207 5.97 8.85 -7.90
N ASP A 208 6.76 8.49 -6.89
CA ASP A 208 8.14 8.98 -6.72
C ASP A 208 9.05 8.55 -7.88
N LEU A 209 8.90 7.31 -8.35
CA LEU A 209 9.65 6.80 -9.51
C LEU A 209 9.22 7.51 -10.81
N ALA A 210 7.93 7.79 -10.98
CA ALA A 210 7.41 8.53 -12.14
C ALA A 210 7.96 9.96 -12.19
N ALA A 211 8.00 10.65 -11.04
CA ALA A 211 8.59 11.98 -10.95
C ALA A 211 10.09 11.93 -11.33
N PHE A 212 10.84 10.97 -10.78
CA PHE A 212 12.25 10.79 -11.14
C PHE A 212 12.45 10.48 -12.62
N THR A 213 11.60 9.64 -13.21
CA THR A 213 11.64 9.27 -14.63
C THR A 213 11.40 10.48 -15.53
N ASN A 214 10.43 11.33 -15.17
CA ASN A 214 10.14 12.56 -15.91
C ASN A 214 11.31 13.57 -15.82
N ASP A 215 11.89 13.74 -14.62
CA ASP A 215 13.06 14.58 -14.43
C ASP A 215 14.27 14.09 -15.24
N LEU A 216 14.50 12.77 -15.26
CA LEU A 216 15.55 12.13 -16.03
C LEU A 216 15.35 12.30 -17.53
N HIS A 217 14.11 12.16 -18.01
CA HIS A 217 13.74 12.39 -19.40
C HIS A 217 14.03 13.84 -19.82
N GLY A 218 13.58 14.83 -19.03
CA GLY A 218 13.87 16.25 -19.29
C GLY A 218 15.36 16.56 -19.28
N TYR A 219 16.13 15.97 -18.37
CA TYR A 219 17.58 16.10 -18.31
C TYR A 219 18.27 15.56 -19.57
N LEU A 220 17.88 14.37 -20.03
CA LEU A 220 18.45 13.73 -21.23
C LEU A 220 18.10 14.50 -22.51
N MET A 221 16.86 14.94 -22.65
CA MET A 221 16.40 15.69 -23.83
C MET A 221 17.04 17.08 -23.92
N SER A 222 17.42 17.68 -22.81
CA SER A 222 18.07 18.99 -22.76
C SER A 222 19.60 18.93 -22.78
N GLY A 223 20.21 17.75 -22.95
CA GLY A 223 21.66 17.60 -22.84
C GLY A 223 22.20 17.98 -21.47
N GLY A 224 21.41 17.84 -20.40
CA GLY A 224 21.79 18.17 -19.03
C GLY A 224 21.48 19.59 -18.57
N ALA A 225 20.88 20.42 -19.42
CA ALA A 225 20.55 21.82 -19.09
C ALA A 225 19.37 21.94 -18.12
N VAL A 226 18.35 21.05 -18.24
CA VAL A 226 17.18 21.04 -17.36
C VAL A 226 17.44 20.13 -16.18
N LYS A 227 17.43 20.71 -14.98
CA LYS A 227 17.53 19.98 -13.70
C LYS A 227 16.20 19.99 -12.97
N PRO A 228 15.91 19.00 -12.09
CA PRO A 228 14.66 18.90 -11.34
C PRO A 228 14.30 20.17 -10.59
N GLN A 229 13.01 20.50 -10.55
CA GLN A 229 12.50 21.74 -9.92
C GLN A 229 12.79 21.81 -8.42
N PHE A 230 12.89 20.69 -7.70
CA PHE A 230 13.20 20.69 -6.27
C PHE A 230 14.62 21.23 -5.97
N LEU A 231 15.55 21.18 -6.93
CA LEU A 231 16.87 21.83 -6.82
C LEU A 231 16.79 23.34 -7.10
N GLN A 232 15.76 23.77 -7.85
CA GLN A 232 15.55 25.18 -8.20
C GLN A 232 14.67 25.92 -7.19
N GLY A 233 13.86 25.20 -6.37
CA GLY A 233 12.90 25.78 -5.44
C GLY A 233 13.52 26.50 -4.24
N GLY A 234 14.76 26.22 -3.88
CA GLY A 234 15.47 26.92 -2.82
C GLY A 234 15.83 28.39 -3.15
N ALA A 235 15.92 28.72 -4.44
CA ALA A 235 16.26 30.07 -4.88
C ALA A 235 15.04 31.00 -5.10
N LYS A 236 13.87 30.43 -5.45
CA LYS A 236 12.68 31.24 -5.79
C LYS A 236 11.88 31.68 -4.57
N THR A 237 11.85 30.90 -3.48
CA THR A 237 11.14 31.26 -2.25
C THR A 237 11.84 32.42 -1.53
N SER A 238 13.17 32.49 -1.60
CA SER A 238 13.96 33.59 -1.01
C SER A 238 13.76 34.91 -1.76
N ALA A 239 13.62 34.89 -3.09
CA ALA A 239 13.42 36.07 -3.91
C ALA A 239 11.98 36.64 -3.83
N ALA A 240 10.97 35.79 -3.65
CA ALA A 240 9.58 36.21 -3.47
C ALA A 240 9.34 36.84 -2.08
N THR A 241 9.96 36.30 -1.04
CA THR A 241 9.87 36.85 0.33
C THR A 241 10.63 38.15 0.46
N ALA A 242 11.78 38.31 -0.22
CA ALA A 242 12.54 39.56 -0.23
C ALA A 242 11.82 40.70 -1.01
N ARG A 243 10.98 40.36 -1.99
CA ARG A 243 10.21 41.35 -2.76
C ARG A 243 8.92 41.76 -2.06
N ALA A 244 8.38 40.96 -1.15
CA ALA A 244 7.18 41.28 -0.37
C ALA A 244 7.46 42.16 0.86
N THR A 245 8.71 42.20 1.35
CA THR A 245 9.11 43.04 2.49
C THR A 245 9.69 44.40 2.09
N GLY A 246 9.77 44.72 0.80
CA GLY A 246 10.37 45.94 0.26
C GLY A 246 9.39 46.94 -0.34
N THR A 247 8.15 47.11 0.19
CA THR A 247 7.25 48.16 -0.29
C THR A 247 6.93 49.14 0.83
N THR A 248 7.75 50.14 0.92
CA THR A 248 7.49 51.58 1.03
C THR A 248 6.45 51.98 2.07
N GLN A 249 6.97 52.32 3.20
CA GLN A 249 6.34 53.34 4.08
C GLN A 249 6.65 54.72 3.51
N ARG A 250 5.62 55.36 2.95
CA ARG A 250 5.69 56.77 2.56
C ARG A 250 5.06 57.59 3.70
N PRO A 251 5.74 58.57 4.29
CA PRO A 251 5.17 59.40 5.35
C PRO A 251 4.31 60.49 4.76
N GLY A 252 3.11 60.66 5.32
CA GLY A 252 2.36 61.91 5.32
C GLY A 252 1.25 62.04 4.30
N GLU A 253 -0.01 61.68 4.71
CA GLU A 253 -1.19 62.50 4.37
C GLU A 253 -2.34 62.18 5.34
N PRO A 254 -3.14 63.22 5.78
CA PRO A 254 -3.99 63.11 6.95
C PRO A 254 -5.41 62.61 6.64
N LEU A 255 -6.01 62.07 7.68
CA LEU A 255 -7.41 61.65 7.80
C LEU A 255 -8.40 62.64 7.19
N ARG A 256 -9.30 62.15 6.34
CA ARG A 256 -10.57 62.80 6.05
C ARG A 256 -11.73 61.91 6.45
N THR A 257 -12.33 62.32 7.54
CA THR A 257 -13.63 61.90 8.05
C THR A 257 -14.72 62.35 7.09
N GLY A 258 -15.66 61.47 6.77
CA GLY A 258 -16.85 61.82 5.98
C GLY A 258 -17.93 60.78 6.14
N MET A 259 -18.86 61.08 7.00
CA MET A 259 -20.12 60.38 7.33
C MET A 259 -21.12 60.40 6.18
N THR A 260 -22.17 59.58 6.42
CA THR A 260 -23.56 59.58 5.88
C THR A 260 -23.79 58.63 4.73
N SER A 261 -24.58 57.63 4.90
CA SER A 261 -25.98 57.39 5.25
C SER A 261 -26.80 56.98 4.01
N THR A 262 -27.62 56.01 4.24
CA THR A 262 -28.99 55.83 3.78
C THR A 262 -29.26 55.18 2.41
N GLY A 263 -30.05 54.14 2.49
CA GLY A 263 -31.24 53.89 1.67
C GLY A 263 -31.22 52.64 0.82
N ALA A 264 -31.84 51.65 1.30
CA ALA A 264 -33.15 51.10 0.92
C ALA A 264 -33.31 50.56 -0.52
N GLU A 265 -33.83 49.38 -0.52
CA GLU A 265 -35.02 48.89 -1.23
C GLU A 265 -34.81 48.12 -2.51
N SER A 266 -35.11 46.81 -2.42
CA SER A 266 -36.31 46.12 -2.92
C SER A 266 -36.33 45.74 -4.40
N THR A 267 -36.71 44.50 -4.58
CA THR A 267 -37.62 43.80 -5.51
C THR A 267 -36.88 42.74 -6.37
N ARG A 268 -37.12 41.45 -6.09
CA ARG A 268 -38.17 40.52 -6.53
C ARG A 268 -38.38 40.46 -8.05
N SER A 269 -38.11 39.31 -8.65
CA SER A 269 -38.95 38.60 -9.63
C SER A 269 -38.22 37.38 -10.19
N THR A 270 -38.59 36.16 -9.83
CA THR A 270 -39.46 35.17 -10.47
C THR A 270 -39.41 35.07 -11.98
N SER A 271 -39.10 33.88 -12.48
CA SER A 271 -39.84 32.94 -13.36
C SER A 271 -38.86 32.11 -14.14
N THR A 272 -38.89 30.77 -14.01
CA THR A 272 -39.77 29.76 -14.63
C THR A 272 -39.43 29.47 -16.10
N THR A 273 -39.15 28.18 -16.35
CA THR A 273 -39.50 27.31 -17.48
C THR A 273 -38.60 27.33 -18.73
N LYS A 274 -37.88 26.29 -19.03
CA LYS A 274 -38.29 25.11 -19.79
C LYS A 274 -37.20 24.01 -19.71
#